data_d39b71637a21cb9c07eb4b313179b2b3
#
_entry.id   d39b71637a21cb9c07eb4b313179b2b3
#
_cell.length_a   1.000
_cell.length_b   1.000
_cell.length_c   1.000
_cell.angle_alpha   90.00
_cell.angle_beta   90.00
_cell.angle_gamma   90.00
#
_symmetry.space_group_name_H-M   'P 1'
#
loop_
_entity.id
_entity.type
_entity.pdbx_description
1 polymer ?
#
loop_
_entity_poly.entity_id
_entity_poly.type
_entity_poly.pdbx_seq_one_letter_code
_entity_poly.pdbx_strand_id
1 'polypeptide(L)'
;AVLGFLAVLALLTMPIVLIFVHRMRLHGRVIRDLETWSRYDPELGAWVVKSRTISAFCVGIVRRRIFVSEGLLASIVPEQARIVLDHERAHARRADALSLFALQVLTLPFFPSARRGLADEFLIAVEYECDRYAASQCGDRLAVAEALITLGRLRQQKRSCEPETASLSVFSVLGQSLERRISWLVQSPLPMRDSGAVLVERLVCYAVIVSFIVAEPVHHGLEQVLMLAFN
;
A
#
# COMPACT_ATOMS: atom_id res chain seq x y z
N ALA A 1 38.15 14.08 -5.64
CA ALA A 1 37.34 12.94 -6.06
C ALA A 1 36.30 12.53 -4.98
N VAL A 2 36.74 12.21 -3.74
CA VAL A 2 35.87 11.76 -2.65
C VAL A 2 34.77 12.80 -2.26
N LEU A 3 35.15 14.06 -2.11
CA LEU A 3 34.24 15.15 -1.80
C LEU A 3 33.17 15.37 -2.90
N GLY A 4 33.55 15.24 -4.17
CA GLY A 4 32.61 15.31 -5.28
C GLY A 4 31.60 14.16 -5.29
N PHE A 5 32.07 12.92 -5.03
CA PHE A 5 31.21 11.77 -4.91
C PHE A 5 30.20 11.89 -3.75
N LEU A 6 30.69 12.34 -2.57
CA LEU A 6 29.82 12.57 -1.40
C LEU A 6 28.77 13.67 -1.67
N ALA A 7 29.16 14.75 -2.38
CA ALA A 7 28.21 15.80 -2.77
C ALA A 7 27.12 15.29 -3.72
N VAL A 8 27.46 14.47 -4.71
CA VAL A 8 26.49 13.86 -5.63
C VAL A 8 25.58 12.89 -4.87
N LEU A 9 26.13 12.06 -4.00
CA LEU A 9 25.33 11.13 -3.19
C LEU A 9 24.37 11.88 -2.28
N ALA A 10 24.83 12.96 -1.62
CA ALA A 10 23.98 13.80 -0.79
C ALA A 10 22.87 14.48 -1.61
N LEU A 11 23.19 14.97 -2.80
CA LEU A 11 22.22 15.60 -3.71
C LEU A 11 21.12 14.63 -4.15
N LEU A 12 21.47 13.37 -4.39
CA LEU A 12 20.51 12.33 -4.78
C LEU A 12 19.67 11.81 -3.61
N THR A 13 20.26 11.69 -2.41
CA THR A 13 19.57 11.12 -1.24
C THR A 13 18.74 12.16 -0.47
N MET A 14 19.19 13.43 -0.43
CA MET A 14 18.50 14.49 0.31
C MET A 14 17.01 14.66 -0.08
N PRO A 15 16.63 14.75 -1.36
CA PRO A 15 15.21 14.89 -1.72
C PRO A 15 14.39 13.68 -1.28
N ILE A 16 14.94 12.46 -1.33
CA ILE A 16 14.26 11.25 -0.86
C ILE A 16 14.00 11.33 0.65
N VAL A 17 15.00 11.73 1.42
CA VAL A 17 14.90 11.93 2.88
C VAL A 17 13.87 13.02 3.20
N LEU A 18 13.91 14.14 2.49
CA LEU A 18 12.96 15.24 2.69
C LEU A 18 11.51 14.80 2.39
N ILE A 19 11.28 14.09 1.29
CA ILE A 19 9.96 13.55 0.93
C ILE A 19 9.51 12.55 2.01
N PHE A 20 10.39 11.68 2.48
CA PHE A 20 10.09 10.71 3.54
C PHE A 20 9.70 11.43 4.85
N VAL A 21 10.51 12.39 5.30
CA VAL A 21 10.22 13.17 6.50
C VAL A 21 8.93 13.97 6.36
N HIS A 22 8.69 14.58 5.20
CA HIS A 22 7.45 15.30 4.92
C HIS A 22 6.23 14.37 5.00
N ARG A 23 6.29 13.20 4.37
CA ARG A 23 5.23 12.19 4.44
C ARG A 23 5.01 11.70 5.88
N MET A 24 6.07 11.43 6.62
CA MET A 24 6.00 11.05 8.03
C MET A 24 5.27 12.10 8.88
N ARG A 25 5.60 13.38 8.69
CA ARG A 25 4.93 14.49 9.39
C ARG A 25 3.46 14.60 9.01
N LEU A 26 3.15 14.45 7.71
CA LEU A 26 1.77 14.48 7.22
C LEU A 26 0.93 13.35 7.82
N HIS A 27 1.41 12.11 7.74
CA HIS A 27 0.74 10.97 8.37
C HIS A 27 0.57 11.13 9.88
N GLY A 28 1.58 11.69 10.56
CA GLY A 28 1.50 11.96 12.00
C GLY A 28 0.46 13.03 12.35
N ARG A 29 0.23 14.02 11.48
CA ARG A 29 -0.86 15.02 11.66
C ARG A 29 -2.22 14.36 11.47
N VAL A 30 -2.40 13.65 10.35
CA VAL A 30 -3.66 12.94 10.05
C VAL A 30 -4.05 11.98 11.17
N ILE A 31 -3.09 11.22 11.74
CA ILE A 31 -3.35 10.32 12.87
C ILE A 31 -3.84 11.11 14.08
N ARG A 32 -3.15 12.20 14.46
CA ARG A 32 -3.57 13.00 15.63
C ARG A 32 -4.95 13.61 15.43
N ASP A 33 -5.23 14.14 14.24
CA ASP A 33 -6.54 14.71 13.91
C ASP A 33 -7.63 13.63 14.01
N LEU A 34 -7.39 12.45 13.45
CA LEU A 34 -8.32 11.32 13.54
C LEU A 34 -8.49 10.81 14.97
N GLU A 35 -7.42 10.69 15.76
CA GLU A 35 -7.49 10.29 17.18
C GLU A 35 -8.32 11.27 18.01
N THR A 36 -8.28 12.58 17.69
CA THR A 36 -9.08 13.62 18.38
C THR A 36 -10.58 13.45 18.15
N TRP A 37 -10.98 12.95 16.95
CA TRP A 37 -12.39 12.76 16.55
C TRP A 37 -12.88 11.33 16.69
N SER A 38 -12.08 10.45 17.31
CA SER A 38 -12.38 9.02 17.46
C SER A 38 -12.23 8.57 18.92
N ARG A 39 -12.86 7.44 19.22
CA ARG A 39 -12.71 6.78 20.53
C ARG A 39 -11.98 5.45 20.30
N TYR A 40 -10.97 5.19 21.11
CA TYR A 40 -10.33 3.87 21.10
C TYR A 40 -11.26 2.83 21.73
N ASP A 41 -11.47 1.73 21.03
CA ASP A 41 -12.23 0.58 21.51
C ASP A 41 -11.25 -0.59 21.75
N PRO A 42 -11.05 -1.01 23.02
CA PRO A 42 -10.11 -2.09 23.36
C PRO A 42 -10.57 -3.46 22.85
N GLU A 43 -11.89 -3.71 22.74
CA GLU A 43 -12.43 -5.00 22.27
C GLU A 43 -12.19 -5.16 20.77
N LEU A 44 -12.36 -4.10 20.01
CA LEU A 44 -12.07 -4.08 18.58
C LEU A 44 -10.58 -3.91 18.29
N GLY A 45 -9.80 -3.39 19.24
CA GLY A 45 -8.39 -3.02 19.03
C GLY A 45 -8.22 -1.95 17.96
N ALA A 46 -9.20 -1.06 17.80
CA ALA A 46 -9.29 -0.06 16.75
C ALA A 46 -9.89 1.26 17.27
N TRP A 47 -9.66 2.33 16.52
CA TRP A 47 -10.24 3.64 16.78
C TRP A 47 -11.58 3.77 16.06
N VAL A 48 -12.65 4.02 16.80
CA VAL A 48 -14.00 4.19 16.25
C VAL A 48 -14.23 5.66 15.95
N VAL A 49 -14.39 5.97 14.66
CA VAL A 49 -14.67 7.32 14.17
C VAL A 49 -16.16 7.57 14.13
N LYS A 50 -16.61 8.69 14.69
CA LYS A 50 -18.01 9.10 14.66
C LYS A 50 -18.39 9.59 13.26
N SER A 51 -18.63 8.66 12.34
CA SER A 51 -18.99 8.93 10.95
C SER A 51 -20.03 7.91 10.46
N ARG A 52 -20.96 8.39 9.63
CA ARG A 52 -21.94 7.52 8.97
C ARG A 52 -21.39 6.85 7.69
N THR A 53 -20.18 7.18 7.25
CA THR A 53 -19.58 6.54 6.07
C THR A 53 -19.27 5.07 6.34
N ILE A 54 -19.21 4.24 5.28
CA ILE A 54 -18.83 2.83 5.37
C ILE A 54 -17.33 2.75 5.13
N SER A 55 -16.54 2.83 6.19
CA SER A 55 -15.08 2.86 6.07
C SER A 55 -14.37 2.14 7.22
N ALA A 56 -13.34 1.38 6.86
CA ALA A 56 -12.28 0.93 7.72
C ALA A 56 -10.97 1.15 6.98
N PHE A 57 -9.91 1.52 7.68
CA PHE A 57 -8.61 1.77 7.06
C PHE A 57 -7.50 1.80 8.10
N CYS A 58 -6.29 1.43 7.67
CA CYS A 58 -5.07 1.56 8.43
C CYS A 58 -4.31 2.83 8.00
N VAL A 59 -3.89 3.65 8.95
CA VAL A 59 -3.09 4.86 8.69
C VAL A 59 -1.79 4.82 9.47
N GLY A 60 -0.74 5.30 8.85
CA GLY A 60 0.57 5.52 9.46
C GLY A 60 1.68 4.68 8.84
N ILE A 61 2.86 5.28 8.75
CA ILE A 61 4.06 4.61 8.24
C ILE A 61 4.78 3.89 9.39
N VAL A 62 5.02 4.58 10.51
CA VAL A 62 5.69 4.03 11.70
C VAL A 62 4.69 3.69 12.79
N ARG A 63 3.89 4.67 13.21
CA ARG A 63 2.79 4.47 14.15
C ARG A 63 1.54 4.14 13.36
N ARG A 64 1.25 2.86 13.22
CA ARG A 64 0.10 2.37 12.46
C ARG A 64 -1.11 2.26 13.37
N ARG A 65 -2.22 2.88 12.95
CA ARG A 65 -3.49 2.89 13.66
C ARG A 65 -4.59 2.41 12.74
N ILE A 66 -5.49 1.61 13.28
CA ILE A 66 -6.66 1.12 12.58
C ILE A 66 -7.84 1.98 13.01
N PHE A 67 -8.55 2.50 12.03
CA PHE A 67 -9.76 3.28 12.20
C PHE A 67 -10.93 2.57 11.57
N VAL A 68 -12.08 2.61 12.24
CA VAL A 68 -13.35 2.06 11.75
C VAL A 68 -14.47 3.05 12.02
N SER A 69 -15.39 3.24 11.10
CA SER A 69 -16.50 4.15 11.28
C SER A 69 -17.68 3.49 12.03
N GLU A 70 -18.41 4.26 12.83
CA GLU A 70 -19.67 3.82 13.43
C GLU A 70 -20.66 3.35 12.36
N GLY A 71 -20.70 4.03 11.20
CA GLY A 71 -21.56 3.65 10.10
C GLY A 71 -21.25 2.27 9.51
N LEU A 72 -20.00 1.85 9.50
CA LEU A 72 -19.63 0.49 9.12
C LEU A 72 -20.13 -0.51 10.16
N LEU A 73 -19.78 -0.30 11.43
CA LEU A 73 -20.14 -1.20 12.52
C LEU A 73 -21.67 -1.39 12.67
N ALA A 74 -22.44 -0.33 12.39
CA ALA A 74 -23.91 -0.39 12.41
C ALA A 74 -24.53 -1.07 11.17
N SER A 75 -23.75 -1.27 10.11
CA SER A 75 -24.27 -1.76 8.81
C SER A 75 -23.92 -3.23 8.53
N ILE A 76 -23.04 -3.84 9.32
CA ILE A 76 -22.58 -5.22 9.14
C ILE A 76 -22.67 -6.00 10.45
N VAL A 77 -22.73 -7.31 10.35
CA VAL A 77 -22.75 -8.19 11.54
C VAL A 77 -21.37 -8.24 12.21
N PRO A 78 -21.30 -8.54 13.52
CA PRO A 78 -20.03 -8.54 14.28
C PRO A 78 -18.95 -9.43 13.66
N GLU A 79 -19.32 -10.57 13.08
CA GLU A 79 -18.41 -11.49 12.42
C GLU A 79 -17.73 -10.86 11.20
N GLN A 80 -18.51 -10.16 10.38
CA GLN A 80 -17.99 -9.42 9.22
C GLN A 80 -17.12 -8.24 9.68
N ALA A 81 -17.48 -7.56 10.77
CA ALA A 81 -16.66 -6.50 11.35
C ALA A 81 -15.28 -7.02 11.78
N ARG A 82 -15.21 -8.21 12.40
CA ARG A 82 -13.95 -8.87 12.75
C ARG A 82 -13.10 -9.17 11.51
N ILE A 83 -13.70 -9.73 10.46
CA ILE A 83 -13.01 -10.00 9.19
C ILE A 83 -12.39 -8.74 8.62
N VAL A 84 -13.14 -7.64 8.58
CA VAL A 84 -12.66 -6.34 8.09
C VAL A 84 -11.51 -5.82 8.96
N LEU A 85 -11.63 -5.92 10.27
CA LEU A 85 -10.57 -5.48 11.19
C LEU A 85 -9.32 -6.36 11.08
N ASP A 86 -9.46 -7.66 10.85
CA ASP A 86 -8.32 -8.55 10.63
C ASP A 86 -7.60 -8.23 9.31
N HIS A 87 -8.33 -7.89 8.26
CA HIS A 87 -7.77 -7.37 7.02
C HIS A 87 -6.95 -6.08 7.28
N GLU A 88 -7.48 -5.10 8.00
CA GLU A 88 -6.77 -3.88 8.36
C GLU A 88 -5.56 -4.12 9.30
N ARG A 89 -5.65 -5.13 10.17
CA ARG A 89 -4.52 -5.59 11.00
C ARG A 89 -3.38 -6.16 10.16
N ALA A 90 -3.71 -6.85 9.06
CA ALA A 90 -2.69 -7.35 8.14
C ALA A 90 -1.91 -6.20 7.51
N HIS A 91 -2.57 -5.14 7.00
CA HIS A 91 -1.91 -3.93 6.51
C HIS A 91 -1.00 -3.30 7.58
N ALA A 92 -1.49 -3.20 8.82
CA ALA A 92 -0.73 -2.66 9.92
C ALA A 92 0.52 -3.49 10.25
N ARG A 93 0.42 -4.82 10.26
CA ARG A 93 1.54 -5.74 10.56
C ARG A 93 2.61 -5.71 9.49
N ARG A 94 2.23 -5.73 8.23
CA ARG A 94 3.12 -5.78 7.05
C ARG A 94 3.78 -4.44 6.75
N ALA A 95 3.34 -3.36 7.37
CA ALA A 95 3.81 -2.01 7.06
C ALA A 95 3.63 -1.62 5.58
N ASP A 96 2.49 -1.95 4.99
CA ASP A 96 2.26 -1.81 3.55
C ASP A 96 2.45 -0.38 3.04
N ALA A 97 2.11 0.63 3.86
CA ALA A 97 2.38 2.04 3.54
C ALA A 97 3.89 2.34 3.38
N LEU A 98 4.75 1.71 4.20
CA LEU A 98 6.20 1.84 4.08
C LEU A 98 6.72 1.09 2.85
N SER A 99 6.20 -0.11 2.61
CA SER A 99 6.57 -0.92 1.44
C SER A 99 6.20 -0.23 0.13
N LEU A 100 5.01 0.39 0.07
CA LEU A 100 4.59 1.19 -1.08
C LEU A 100 5.48 2.42 -1.28
N PHE A 101 5.85 3.10 -0.19
CA PHE A 101 6.79 4.22 -0.28
C PHE A 101 8.15 3.76 -0.81
N ALA A 102 8.68 2.65 -0.31
CA ALA A 102 9.94 2.07 -0.80
C ALA A 102 9.85 1.73 -2.29
N LEU A 103 8.76 1.09 -2.73
CA LEU A 103 8.51 0.80 -4.14
C LEU A 103 8.51 2.08 -4.98
N GLN A 104 7.83 3.15 -4.53
CA GLN A 104 7.79 4.42 -5.24
C GLN A 104 9.20 5.03 -5.40
N VAL A 105 10.04 4.94 -4.38
CA VAL A 105 11.43 5.42 -4.43
C VAL A 105 12.28 4.56 -5.37
N LEU A 106 12.22 3.24 -5.24
CA LEU A 106 12.98 2.31 -6.06
C LEU A 106 12.62 2.39 -7.55
N THR A 107 11.38 2.79 -7.85
CA THR A 107 10.91 2.91 -9.22
C THR A 107 11.08 4.32 -9.82
N LEU A 108 11.72 5.27 -9.10
CA LEU A 108 11.98 6.63 -9.62
C LEU A 108 12.67 6.65 -10.99
N PRO A 109 13.66 5.77 -11.29
CA PRO A 109 14.33 5.75 -12.59
C PRO A 109 13.46 5.24 -13.74
N PHE A 110 12.29 4.63 -13.45
CA PHE A 110 11.45 4.01 -14.48
C PHE A 110 10.47 5.00 -15.12
N PHE A 111 10.05 4.68 -16.35
CA PHE A 111 9.00 5.42 -17.03
C PHE A 111 7.70 5.43 -16.22
N PRO A 112 6.90 6.52 -16.28
CA PRO A 112 5.68 6.66 -15.50
C PRO A 112 4.66 5.53 -15.69
N SER A 113 4.60 4.94 -16.88
CA SER A 113 3.72 3.79 -17.17
C SER A 113 4.17 2.52 -16.43
N ALA A 114 5.47 2.22 -16.44
CA ALA A 114 6.04 1.08 -15.73
C ALA A 114 5.89 1.24 -14.21
N ARG A 115 6.12 2.44 -13.68
CA ARG A 115 5.93 2.74 -12.25
C ARG A 115 4.48 2.50 -11.81
N ARG A 116 3.51 2.96 -12.61
CA ARG A 116 2.08 2.73 -12.32
C ARG A 116 1.76 1.25 -12.36
N GLY A 117 2.16 0.53 -13.40
CA GLY A 117 1.92 -0.90 -13.49
C GLY A 117 2.51 -1.69 -12.31
N LEU A 118 3.74 -1.36 -11.88
CA LEU A 118 4.35 -1.99 -10.70
C LEU A 118 3.60 -1.66 -9.40
N ALA A 119 3.14 -0.42 -9.24
CA ALA A 119 2.37 -0.02 -8.07
C ALA A 119 1.00 -0.73 -8.03
N ASP A 120 0.32 -0.85 -9.16
CA ASP A 120 -0.97 -1.53 -9.27
C ASP A 120 -0.85 -3.03 -8.95
N GLU A 121 0.15 -3.70 -9.50
CA GLU A 121 0.43 -5.12 -9.20
C GLU A 121 0.81 -5.31 -7.71
N PHE A 122 1.61 -4.41 -7.16
CA PHE A 122 1.95 -4.44 -5.74
C PHE A 122 0.71 -4.29 -4.86
N LEU A 123 -0.16 -3.32 -5.15
CA LEU A 123 -1.39 -3.11 -4.38
C LEU A 123 -2.31 -4.33 -4.44
N ILE A 124 -2.47 -4.95 -5.61
CA ILE A 124 -3.26 -6.18 -5.75
C ILE A 124 -2.67 -7.31 -4.90
N ALA A 125 -1.34 -7.49 -4.93
CA ALA A 125 -0.66 -8.51 -4.15
C ALA A 125 -0.83 -8.29 -2.63
N VAL A 126 -0.77 -7.03 -2.19
CA VAL A 126 -1.01 -6.64 -0.80
C VAL A 126 -2.43 -6.99 -0.36
N GLU A 127 -3.43 -6.65 -1.18
CA GLU A 127 -4.83 -6.96 -0.88
C GLU A 127 -5.06 -8.48 -0.74
N TYR A 128 -4.48 -9.30 -1.63
CA TYR A 128 -4.56 -10.75 -1.53
C TYR A 128 -3.96 -11.29 -0.23
N GLU A 129 -2.82 -10.75 0.20
CA GLU A 129 -2.20 -11.16 1.44
C GLU A 129 -3.02 -10.74 2.68
N CYS A 130 -3.67 -9.58 2.64
CA CYS A 130 -4.55 -9.15 3.70
C CYS A 130 -5.83 -10.00 3.77
N ASP A 131 -6.41 -10.35 2.62
CA ASP A 131 -7.55 -11.28 2.56
C ASP A 131 -7.17 -12.68 3.03
N ARG A 132 -6.00 -13.17 2.65
CA ARG A 132 -5.47 -14.46 3.12
C ARG A 132 -5.27 -14.47 4.63
N TYR A 133 -4.74 -13.38 5.19
CA TYR A 133 -4.61 -13.25 6.63
C TYR A 133 -5.98 -13.26 7.32
N ALA A 134 -6.95 -12.47 6.85
CA ALA A 134 -8.30 -12.44 7.39
C ALA A 134 -8.96 -13.84 7.33
N ALA A 135 -8.81 -14.54 6.20
CA ALA A 135 -9.29 -15.91 6.04
C ALA A 135 -8.63 -16.90 7.00
N SER A 136 -7.34 -16.72 7.29
CA SER A 136 -6.64 -17.56 8.28
C SER A 136 -7.11 -17.33 9.71
N GLN A 137 -7.60 -16.11 10.03
CA GLN A 137 -8.11 -15.78 11.36
C GLN A 137 -9.54 -16.29 11.59
N CYS A 138 -10.41 -16.20 10.60
CA CYS A 138 -11.79 -16.68 10.71
C CYS A 138 -11.94 -18.17 10.30
N GLY A 139 -10.94 -18.76 9.67
CA GLY A 139 -10.97 -20.15 9.19
C GLY A 139 -11.84 -20.39 7.95
N ASP A 140 -12.43 -19.34 7.39
CA ASP A 140 -13.36 -19.43 6.25
C ASP A 140 -13.07 -18.33 5.19
N ARG A 141 -12.67 -18.77 4.00
CA ARG A 141 -12.40 -17.90 2.86
C ARG A 141 -13.67 -17.35 2.23
N LEU A 142 -14.76 -18.12 2.28
CA LEU A 142 -16.05 -17.69 1.73
C LEU A 142 -16.67 -16.59 2.59
N ALA A 143 -16.49 -16.66 3.92
CA ALA A 143 -16.90 -15.58 4.82
C ALA A 143 -16.18 -14.27 4.51
N VAL A 144 -14.90 -14.30 4.13
CA VAL A 144 -14.16 -13.12 3.68
C VAL A 144 -14.71 -12.60 2.35
N ALA A 145 -14.99 -13.48 1.38
CA ALA A 145 -15.59 -13.08 0.11
C ALA A 145 -16.98 -12.45 0.30
N GLU A 146 -17.79 -13.02 1.19
CA GLU A 146 -19.12 -12.46 1.54
C GLU A 146 -19.00 -11.09 2.19
N ALA A 147 -18.07 -10.91 3.13
CA ALA A 147 -17.80 -9.61 3.74
C ALA A 147 -17.40 -8.56 2.70
N LEU A 148 -16.53 -8.91 1.74
CA LEU A 148 -16.13 -8.04 0.64
C LEU A 148 -17.31 -7.64 -0.26
N ILE A 149 -18.18 -8.58 -0.60
CA ILE A 149 -19.40 -8.34 -1.40
C ILE A 149 -20.34 -7.39 -0.63
N THR A 150 -20.55 -7.66 0.65
CA THR A 150 -21.39 -6.83 1.51
C THR A 150 -20.88 -5.40 1.58
N LEU A 151 -19.59 -5.21 1.81
CA LEU A 151 -18.95 -3.89 1.82
C LEU A 151 -19.09 -3.17 0.47
N GLY A 152 -18.87 -3.90 -0.63
CA GLY A 152 -19.02 -3.36 -1.98
C GLY A 152 -20.45 -2.83 -2.21
N ARG A 153 -21.47 -3.63 -1.87
CA ARG A 153 -22.87 -3.25 -1.99
C ARG A 153 -23.23 -2.04 -1.12
N LEU A 154 -22.80 -2.04 0.14
CA LEU A 154 -23.08 -0.93 1.06
C LEU A 154 -22.45 0.38 0.61
N ARG A 155 -21.21 0.33 0.09
CA ARG A 155 -20.53 1.50 -0.47
C ARG A 155 -21.23 2.02 -1.72
N GLN A 156 -21.67 1.13 -2.59
CA GLN A 156 -22.41 1.50 -3.80
C GLN A 156 -23.76 2.14 -3.48
N GLN A 157 -24.53 1.56 -2.55
CA GLN A 157 -25.83 2.08 -2.14
C GLN A 157 -25.74 3.49 -1.54
N LYS A 158 -24.73 3.77 -0.71
CA LYS A 158 -24.52 5.12 -0.15
C LYS A 158 -24.17 6.16 -1.20
N ARG A 159 -23.43 5.77 -2.24
CA ARG A 159 -23.05 6.69 -3.32
C ARG A 159 -24.19 7.08 -4.23
N SER A 160 -25.16 6.21 -4.43
CA SER A 160 -26.37 6.55 -5.20
C SER A 160 -27.22 7.65 -4.51
N CYS A 161 -26.92 7.98 -3.26
CA CYS A 161 -27.58 9.03 -2.48
C CYS A 161 -26.78 10.34 -2.40
N GLU A 162 -25.53 10.39 -2.91
CA GLU A 162 -24.71 11.62 -2.93
C GLU A 162 -24.48 12.09 -4.37
N PRO A 163 -24.52 13.42 -4.67
CA PRO A 163 -24.32 13.94 -6.02
C PRO A 163 -22.89 13.65 -6.54
N GLU A 164 -22.87 13.22 -7.79
CA GLU A 164 -21.68 12.82 -8.58
C GLU A 164 -20.62 13.93 -8.70
N THR A 165 -19.59 13.89 -7.87
CA THR A 165 -18.37 14.68 -8.13
C THR A 165 -17.07 13.87 -8.02
N ALA A 166 -17.12 12.56 -7.86
CA ALA A 166 -15.93 11.71 -7.80
C ALA A 166 -15.75 10.90 -9.08
N SER A 167 -14.61 11.10 -9.73
CA SER A 167 -14.25 10.59 -11.06
C SER A 167 -14.47 9.09 -11.26
N LEU A 168 -15.17 8.75 -12.34
CA LEU A 168 -15.48 7.41 -12.86
C LEU A 168 -14.23 6.50 -13.01
N SER A 169 -13.03 7.07 -13.13
CA SER A 169 -11.78 6.33 -13.36
C SER A 169 -11.28 5.55 -12.14
N VAL A 170 -11.49 6.06 -10.92
CA VAL A 170 -11.11 5.35 -9.68
C VAL A 170 -12.02 4.14 -9.44
N PHE A 171 -13.24 4.19 -9.97
CA PHE A 171 -14.25 3.14 -9.82
C PHE A 171 -13.99 1.88 -10.62
N SER A 172 -13.49 2.02 -11.86
CA SER A 172 -13.19 0.86 -12.69
C SER A 172 -12.04 0.03 -12.09
N VAL A 173 -11.05 0.69 -11.51
CA VAL A 173 -9.91 0.02 -10.87
C VAL A 173 -10.33 -0.68 -9.57
N LEU A 174 -11.14 -0.04 -8.72
CA LEU A 174 -11.65 -0.65 -7.48
C LEU A 174 -12.61 -1.82 -7.74
N GLY A 175 -13.47 -1.72 -8.75
CA GLY A 175 -14.38 -2.79 -9.16
C GLY A 175 -13.62 -4.02 -9.66
N GLN A 176 -12.66 -3.83 -10.54
CA GLN A 176 -11.83 -4.92 -11.08
C GLN A 176 -10.97 -5.58 -9.99
N SER A 177 -10.46 -4.80 -9.04
CA SER A 177 -9.70 -5.37 -7.92
C SER A 177 -10.59 -6.21 -7.01
N LEU A 178 -11.82 -5.78 -6.74
CA LEU A 178 -12.78 -6.53 -5.94
C LEU A 178 -13.18 -7.86 -6.59
N GLU A 179 -13.48 -7.86 -7.89
CA GLU A 179 -13.79 -9.05 -8.66
C GLU A 179 -12.64 -10.07 -8.61
N ARG A 180 -11.40 -9.62 -8.81
CA ARG A 180 -10.20 -10.46 -8.72
C ARG A 180 -10.02 -11.05 -7.32
N ARG A 181 -10.22 -10.27 -6.27
CA ARG A 181 -10.12 -10.73 -4.88
C ARG A 181 -11.17 -11.80 -4.57
N ILE A 182 -12.43 -11.57 -4.94
CA ILE A 182 -13.51 -12.54 -4.76
C ILE A 182 -13.23 -13.82 -5.55
N SER A 183 -12.88 -13.70 -6.82
CA SER A 183 -12.54 -14.84 -7.68
C SER A 183 -11.41 -15.69 -7.08
N TRP A 184 -10.38 -15.04 -6.54
CA TRP A 184 -9.28 -15.73 -5.87
C TRP A 184 -9.71 -16.43 -4.58
N LEU A 185 -10.57 -15.81 -3.76
CA LEU A 185 -11.08 -16.42 -2.53
C LEU A 185 -11.98 -17.64 -2.80
N VAL A 186 -12.75 -17.62 -3.89
CA VAL A 186 -13.69 -18.68 -4.27
C VAL A 186 -12.99 -19.84 -4.98
N GLN A 187 -12.05 -19.54 -5.87
CA GLN A 187 -11.31 -20.54 -6.62
C GLN A 187 -10.37 -21.29 -5.67
N SER A 188 -10.47 -22.62 -5.63
CA SER A 188 -9.68 -23.53 -4.79
C SER A 188 -8.17 -23.25 -4.80
N PRO A 189 -7.47 -23.65 -3.73
CA PRO A 189 -6.09 -23.27 -3.48
C PRO A 189 -5.16 -23.89 -4.52
N LEU A 190 -4.88 -23.12 -5.58
CA LEU A 190 -3.59 -23.28 -6.24
C LEU A 190 -2.55 -22.80 -5.22
N PRO A 191 -1.43 -23.54 -5.04
CA PRO A 191 -0.34 -23.05 -4.23
C PRO A 191 0.04 -21.68 -4.77
N MET A 192 -0.25 -20.64 -4.02
CA MET A 192 0.13 -19.29 -4.39
C MET A 192 1.66 -19.29 -4.50
N ARG A 193 2.14 -19.17 -5.71
CA ARG A 193 3.49 -18.67 -5.94
C ARG A 193 3.50 -17.32 -5.22
N ASP A 194 4.33 -17.22 -4.18
CA ASP A 194 4.41 -16.03 -3.33
C ASP A 194 4.41 -14.79 -4.22
N SER A 195 3.29 -14.06 -4.25
CA SER A 195 3.18 -12.84 -5.08
C SER A 195 4.26 -11.85 -4.71
N GLY A 196 4.68 -11.87 -3.43
CA GLY A 196 5.85 -11.16 -2.94
C GLY A 196 7.16 -11.67 -3.57
N ALA A 197 7.33 -12.97 -3.74
CA ALA A 197 8.54 -13.53 -4.35
C ALA A 197 8.64 -13.15 -5.85
N VAL A 198 7.52 -13.18 -6.58
CA VAL A 198 7.47 -12.74 -7.99
C VAL A 198 7.76 -11.24 -8.11
N LEU A 199 7.23 -10.43 -7.20
CA LEU A 199 7.51 -9.00 -7.18
C LEU A 199 8.98 -8.73 -6.85
N VAL A 200 9.54 -9.41 -5.84
CA VAL A 200 10.95 -9.30 -5.47
C VAL A 200 11.84 -9.76 -6.62
N GLU A 201 11.52 -10.88 -7.27
CA GLU A 201 12.26 -11.37 -8.46
C GLU A 201 12.26 -10.33 -9.59
N ARG A 202 11.10 -9.73 -9.90
CA ARG A 202 11.00 -8.66 -10.90
C ARG A 202 11.79 -7.41 -10.49
N LEU A 203 11.71 -7.00 -9.22
CA LEU A 203 12.47 -5.85 -8.72
C LEU A 203 13.97 -6.11 -8.75
N VAL A 204 14.42 -7.32 -8.40
CA VAL A 204 15.84 -7.72 -8.48
C VAL A 204 16.30 -7.75 -9.94
N CYS A 205 15.54 -8.35 -10.85
CA CYS A 205 15.87 -8.32 -12.28
C CYS A 205 15.97 -6.89 -12.82
N TYR A 206 15.04 -6.01 -12.44
CA TYR A 206 15.09 -4.61 -12.83
C TYR A 206 16.26 -3.87 -12.22
N ALA A 207 16.57 -4.09 -10.93
CA ALA A 207 17.72 -3.49 -10.27
C ALA A 207 19.04 -3.92 -10.93
N VAL A 208 19.14 -5.18 -11.32
CA VAL A 208 20.29 -5.71 -12.06
C VAL A 208 20.41 -5.03 -13.43
N ILE A 209 19.32 -4.93 -14.19
CA ILE A 209 19.32 -4.28 -15.51
C ILE A 209 19.72 -2.80 -15.39
N VAL A 210 19.16 -2.07 -14.41
CA VAL A 210 19.51 -0.67 -14.17
C VAL A 210 20.96 -0.54 -13.73
N SER A 211 21.46 -1.46 -12.89
CA SER A 211 22.88 -1.48 -12.49
C SER A 211 23.81 -1.64 -13.69
N PHE A 212 23.47 -2.51 -14.66
CA PHE A 212 24.25 -2.66 -15.89
C PHE A 212 24.20 -1.40 -16.77
N ILE A 213 23.03 -0.78 -16.93
CA ILE A 213 22.87 0.44 -17.73
C ILE A 213 23.63 1.64 -17.13
N VAL A 214 23.70 1.73 -15.79
CA VAL A 214 24.35 2.83 -15.07
C VAL A 214 25.83 2.56 -14.81
N ALA A 215 26.23 1.30 -14.70
CA ALA A 215 27.61 0.93 -14.38
C ALA A 215 28.59 1.37 -15.47
N GLU A 216 28.25 1.20 -16.75
CA GLU A 216 29.15 1.60 -17.86
C GLU A 216 29.45 3.11 -17.90
N PRO A 217 28.45 4.01 -17.94
CA PRO A 217 28.71 5.44 -17.95
C PRO A 217 29.38 5.94 -16.66
N VAL A 218 29.11 5.33 -15.50
CA VAL A 218 29.79 5.65 -14.24
C VAL A 218 31.24 5.19 -14.25
N HIS A 219 31.51 4.03 -14.79
CA HIS A 219 32.89 3.51 -14.92
C HIS A 219 33.73 4.40 -15.83
N HIS A 220 33.21 4.74 -17.01
CA HIS A 220 33.92 5.65 -17.94
C HIS A 220 34.06 7.07 -17.39
N GLY A 221 33.04 7.58 -16.67
CA GLY A 221 33.13 8.88 -15.99
C GLY A 221 34.19 8.87 -14.88
N LEU A 222 34.31 7.78 -14.13
CA LEU A 222 35.30 7.62 -13.06
C LEU A 222 36.73 7.51 -13.63
N GLU A 223 36.93 6.78 -14.73
CA GLU A 223 38.23 6.70 -15.43
C GLU A 223 38.67 8.06 -15.95
N GLN A 224 37.77 8.85 -16.57
CA GLN A 224 38.09 10.19 -17.04
C GLN A 224 38.47 11.14 -15.90
N VAL A 225 37.78 11.08 -14.77
CA VAL A 225 38.08 11.88 -13.58
C VAL A 225 39.42 11.46 -12.96
N LEU A 226 39.68 10.16 -12.91
CA LEU A 226 40.97 9.67 -12.41
C LEU A 226 42.15 10.05 -13.34
N MET A 227 41.97 9.99 -14.65
CA MET A 227 42.99 10.44 -15.60
C MET A 227 43.26 11.94 -15.50
N LEU A 228 42.23 12.76 -15.25
CA LEU A 228 42.38 14.20 -15.03
C LEU A 228 42.99 14.58 -13.68
N ALA A 229 42.89 13.71 -12.68
CA ALA A 229 43.41 13.97 -11.32
C ALA A 229 44.85 13.52 -11.13
N PHE A 230 45.39 12.67 -12.01
CA PHE A 230 46.74 12.12 -11.94
C PHE A 230 47.67 12.55 -13.09
N ASN A 231 47.24 13.48 -13.97
CA ASN A 231 48.04 14.23 -14.93
C ASN A 231 48.20 15.68 -14.49
#